data_7bb45c6e0d0a631e54e09e67ceca6532
#
_entry.id   7bb45c6e0d0a631e54e09e67ceca6532
#
_cell.length_a   1.000
_cell.length_b   1.000
_cell.length_c   1.000
_cell.angle_alpha   90.00
_cell.angle_beta   90.00
_cell.angle_gamma   90.00
#
_symmetry.space_group_name_H-M   'P 1'
#
loop_
_entity.id
_entity.type
_entity.pdbx_description
1 polymer ?
#
loop_
_entity_poly.entity_id
_entity_poly.type
_entity_poly.pdbx_seq_one_letter_code
_entity_poly.pdbx_strand_id
1 'polypeptide(L)'
;MWASTENEKKSKVFNPSAWGLPSAEIKTLGQRLYQFWERYADCFETTTRDASHYALGFLSGLLRMTTERNFSNIARTMGETPQNVQHFMTNSPWSGQEVLQQIREEVAAEPAFAKGGALILDESADEKGSEKTVGAGRQHNGRLGKIDMSQVGTFLAYAHSGDWMWIDGELFLPEHWFTPQMAKERKRLGVPPDRKFATKVQLGWQMIERVSSEDLLFEVVCCDTLYGRSFWLRRKLSEAKLIYCADVPANTQVYLEKPVVDVPPQLKGRRKAKPRVLSEEKPMEVRQISGLGETVWRQVEVRATERGYLRDEFSARRVWTTQNGEQPVEEWLVMRRDGEGKIHYALSNEPAEAPLERLAWGKCQRVFVECANRDAKSEIGWDELRAQKFPAWEHELALVCMATWFMTQTKLDWRKRHPHDPKLARELGVDLLPPLSLANTRELLRAAMPLPQLTVEGATDLVIEHLVNRTRSRKSRLKTLGHKHSPT
;
A
#
# COMPACT_ATOMS: atom_id res chain seq x y z
N MET A 1 -10.77 42.25 32.89
CA MET A 1 -10.39 42.66 31.52
C MET A 1 -9.53 41.62 30.78
N TRP A 2 -8.92 40.66 31.46
CA TRP A 2 -8.09 39.59 30.81
C TRP A 2 -8.90 38.39 30.30
N ALA A 3 -10.08 38.12 30.88
CA ALA A 3 -10.90 36.98 30.49
C ALA A 3 -11.59 37.16 29.12
N SER A 4 -11.88 38.41 28.71
CA SER A 4 -12.52 38.69 27.42
C SER A 4 -11.60 38.45 26.21
N THR A 5 -10.31 38.78 26.35
CA THR A 5 -9.32 38.60 25.26
C THR A 5 -8.93 37.16 25.00
N GLU A 6 -8.96 36.30 26.03
CA GLU A 6 -8.65 34.85 25.88
C GLU A 6 -9.83 34.08 25.30
N ASN A 7 -11.08 34.44 25.65
CA ASN A 7 -12.29 33.88 25.04
C ASN A 7 -12.48 34.34 23.59
N GLU A 8 -12.14 35.59 23.24
CA GLU A 8 -12.16 36.07 21.85
C GLU A 8 -11.11 35.35 20.99
N LYS A 9 -9.89 35.12 21.52
CA LYS A 9 -8.86 34.34 20.83
C LYS A 9 -9.29 32.87 20.63
N LYS A 10 -9.88 32.24 21.67
CA LYS A 10 -10.41 30.87 21.57
C LYS A 10 -11.55 30.78 20.55
N SER A 11 -12.48 31.77 20.53
CA SER A 11 -13.58 31.78 19.56
C SER A 11 -13.08 31.92 18.11
N LYS A 12 -12.01 32.66 17.86
CA LYS A 12 -11.38 32.80 16.53
C LYS A 12 -10.73 31.49 16.08
N VAL A 13 -10.03 30.79 16.98
CA VAL A 13 -9.35 29.51 16.67
C VAL A 13 -10.35 28.42 16.33
N PHE A 14 -11.50 28.37 16.99
CA PHE A 14 -12.51 27.32 16.78
C PHE A 14 -13.66 27.72 15.83
N ASN A 15 -13.64 28.91 15.28
CA ASN A 15 -14.63 29.35 14.30
C ASN A 15 -14.17 28.97 12.88
N PRO A 16 -14.85 28.03 12.19
CA PRO A 16 -14.47 27.64 10.83
C PRO A 16 -14.35 28.81 9.85
N SER A 17 -15.20 29.84 9.99
CA SER A 17 -15.16 31.03 9.15
C SER A 17 -13.89 31.87 9.36
N ALA A 18 -13.30 31.85 10.58
CA ALA A 18 -12.04 32.52 10.85
C ALA A 18 -10.82 31.85 10.16
N TRP A 19 -10.99 30.59 9.80
CA TRP A 19 -9.99 29.81 9.03
C TRP A 19 -10.22 29.91 7.51
N GLY A 20 -11.15 30.73 7.05
CA GLY A 20 -11.52 30.80 5.66
C GLY A 20 -12.33 29.58 5.16
N LEU A 21 -12.82 28.74 6.08
CA LEU A 21 -13.58 27.54 5.77
C LEU A 21 -15.07 27.81 5.95
N PRO A 22 -15.85 27.94 4.87
CA PRO A 22 -17.28 28.07 5.00
C PRO A 22 -17.88 26.80 5.62
N SER A 23 -18.72 26.95 6.62
CA SER A 23 -19.43 25.80 7.23
C SER A 23 -20.25 24.99 6.20
N ALA A 24 -20.64 25.63 5.10
CA ALA A 24 -21.30 24.98 3.97
C ALA A 24 -20.43 23.87 3.34
N GLU A 25 -19.12 24.04 3.22
CA GLU A 25 -18.24 23.01 2.66
C GLU A 25 -18.16 21.76 3.51
N ILE A 26 -18.17 21.92 4.83
CA ILE A 26 -18.20 20.78 5.76
C ILE A 26 -19.54 20.04 5.62
N LYS A 27 -20.65 20.78 5.54
CA LYS A 27 -22.00 20.21 5.39
C LYS A 27 -22.18 19.42 4.08
N THR A 28 -21.47 19.79 3.03
CA THR A 28 -21.57 19.13 1.72
C THR A 28 -20.74 17.85 1.60
N LEU A 29 -19.89 17.52 2.57
CA LEU A 29 -19.01 16.33 2.49
C LEU A 29 -19.79 15.02 2.33
N GLY A 30 -20.94 14.89 2.98
CA GLY A 30 -21.83 13.73 2.81
C GLY A 30 -22.38 13.61 1.39
N GLN A 31 -22.79 14.71 0.79
CA GLN A 31 -23.24 14.76 -0.60
C GLN A 31 -22.10 14.44 -1.58
N ARG A 32 -20.89 14.93 -1.30
CA ARG A 32 -19.69 14.60 -2.09
C ARG A 32 -19.33 13.12 -2.02
N LEU A 33 -19.47 12.48 -0.87
CA LEU A 33 -19.29 11.04 -0.72
C LEU A 33 -20.30 10.28 -1.57
N TYR A 34 -21.56 10.71 -1.57
CA TYR A 34 -22.59 10.10 -2.40
C TYR A 34 -22.29 10.26 -3.89
N GLN A 35 -21.94 11.47 -4.37
CA GLN A 35 -21.55 11.74 -5.75
C GLN A 35 -20.28 10.98 -6.16
N PHE A 36 -19.33 10.81 -5.25
CA PHE A 36 -18.16 9.98 -5.47
C PHE A 36 -18.57 8.53 -5.68
N TRP A 37 -19.38 7.97 -4.80
CA TRP A 37 -19.85 6.60 -4.88
C TRP A 37 -20.71 6.36 -6.15
N GLU A 38 -21.54 7.29 -6.58
CA GLU A 38 -22.36 7.16 -7.80
C GLU A 38 -21.50 6.82 -9.03
N ARG A 39 -20.27 7.31 -9.11
CA ARG A 39 -19.37 7.00 -10.23
C ARG A 39 -18.95 5.53 -10.26
N TYR A 40 -19.02 4.84 -9.14
CA TYR A 40 -18.64 3.43 -8.98
C TYR A 40 -19.86 2.51 -8.88
N ALA A 41 -21.06 3.03 -8.90
CA ALA A 41 -22.28 2.23 -8.65
C ALA A 41 -22.39 1.03 -9.58
N ASP A 42 -22.10 1.21 -10.87
CA ASP A 42 -22.16 0.17 -11.90
C ASP A 42 -21.21 -1.01 -11.61
N CYS A 43 -20.07 -0.77 -10.96
CA CYS A 43 -19.12 -1.84 -10.56
C CYS A 43 -19.75 -2.83 -9.56
N PHE A 44 -20.81 -2.44 -8.88
CA PHE A 44 -21.50 -3.27 -7.88
C PHE A 44 -22.82 -3.86 -8.37
N GLU A 45 -23.20 -3.56 -9.60
CA GLU A 45 -24.32 -4.22 -10.26
C GLU A 45 -23.92 -5.64 -10.67
N THR A 46 -24.76 -6.60 -10.35
CA THR A 46 -24.58 -7.99 -10.75
C THR A 46 -25.75 -8.42 -11.61
N THR A 47 -25.59 -9.49 -12.38
CA THR A 47 -26.66 -10.00 -13.26
C THR A 47 -27.98 -10.28 -12.54
N THR A 48 -27.98 -10.46 -11.23
CA THR A 48 -29.15 -10.83 -10.45
C THR A 48 -29.57 -9.81 -9.42
N ARG A 49 -28.71 -8.84 -9.09
CA ARG A 49 -28.97 -7.90 -7.99
C ARG A 49 -28.06 -6.67 -8.09
N ASP A 50 -28.64 -5.51 -7.86
CA ASP A 50 -27.89 -4.29 -7.50
C ASP A 50 -27.43 -4.38 -6.04
N ALA A 51 -26.12 -4.36 -5.83
CA ALA A 51 -25.48 -4.38 -4.51
C ALA A 51 -24.76 -3.06 -4.18
N SER A 52 -24.95 -2.02 -4.99
CA SER A 52 -24.27 -0.72 -4.87
C SER A 52 -24.50 -0.02 -3.54
N HIS A 53 -25.70 -0.17 -2.96
CA HIS A 53 -26.02 0.40 -1.64
C HIS A 53 -25.20 -0.22 -0.49
N TYR A 54 -24.79 -1.52 -0.59
CA TYR A 54 -23.87 -2.13 0.37
C TYR A 54 -22.47 -1.53 0.24
N ALA A 55 -22.04 -1.22 -0.97
CA ALA A 55 -20.75 -0.54 -1.20
C ALA A 55 -20.72 0.85 -0.57
N LEU A 56 -21.78 1.66 -0.76
CA LEU A 56 -21.90 2.97 -0.12
C LEU A 56 -21.87 2.86 1.41
N GLY A 57 -22.63 1.94 1.96
CA GLY A 57 -22.71 1.73 3.41
C GLY A 57 -21.37 1.25 3.98
N PHE A 58 -20.69 0.32 3.30
CA PHE A 58 -19.38 -0.17 3.72
C PHE A 58 -18.33 0.93 3.65
N LEU A 59 -18.27 1.68 2.55
CA LEU A 59 -17.39 2.84 2.37
C LEU A 59 -17.63 3.89 3.46
N SER A 60 -18.89 4.22 3.73
CA SER A 60 -19.28 5.13 4.81
C SER A 60 -18.80 4.62 6.17
N GLY A 61 -18.91 3.32 6.43
CA GLY A 61 -18.41 2.68 7.64
C GLY A 61 -16.88 2.82 7.78
N LEU A 62 -16.13 2.53 6.73
CA LEU A 62 -14.67 2.69 6.71
C LEU A 62 -14.23 4.12 7.06
N LEU A 63 -14.91 5.13 6.50
CA LEU A 63 -14.56 6.54 6.66
C LEU A 63 -14.96 7.12 8.02
N ARG A 64 -16.06 6.63 8.63
CA ARG A 64 -16.68 7.23 9.82
C ARG A 64 -16.33 6.52 11.13
N MET A 65 -16.11 5.20 11.09
CA MET A 65 -15.76 4.43 12.29
C MET A 65 -14.30 4.62 12.67
N THR A 66 -14.00 4.56 13.96
CA THR A 66 -12.62 4.66 14.48
C THR A 66 -11.91 3.33 14.55
N THR A 67 -12.62 2.30 14.97
CA THR A 67 -12.10 0.96 15.25
C THR A 67 -13.20 -0.07 15.01
N GLU A 68 -12.82 -1.34 15.00
CA GLU A 68 -13.74 -2.47 14.88
C GLU A 68 -14.64 -2.42 13.63
N ARG A 69 -14.05 -2.10 12.47
CA ARG A 69 -14.71 -2.07 11.16
C ARG A 69 -15.00 -3.48 10.64
N ASN A 70 -15.71 -4.27 11.45
CA ASN A 70 -16.14 -5.62 11.10
C ASN A 70 -17.57 -5.63 10.53
N PHE A 71 -17.99 -6.78 9.97
CA PHE A 71 -19.30 -6.90 9.33
C PHE A 71 -20.46 -6.49 10.24
N SER A 72 -20.43 -6.86 11.51
CA SER A 72 -21.53 -6.55 12.46
C SER A 72 -21.61 -5.07 12.75
N ASN A 73 -20.49 -4.42 12.93
CA ASN A 73 -20.45 -3.00 13.26
C ASN A 73 -20.78 -2.12 12.05
N ILE A 74 -20.23 -2.46 10.87
CA ILE A 74 -20.58 -1.76 9.62
C ILE A 74 -22.07 -1.95 9.31
N ALA A 75 -22.59 -3.18 9.40
CA ALA A 75 -24.01 -3.45 9.18
C ALA A 75 -24.91 -2.60 10.07
N ARG A 76 -24.54 -2.42 11.35
CA ARG A 76 -25.27 -1.59 12.28
C ARG A 76 -25.31 -0.12 11.84
N THR A 77 -24.21 0.42 11.30
CA THR A 77 -24.20 1.80 10.80
C THR A 77 -25.08 2.01 9.57
N MET A 78 -25.39 0.92 8.86
CA MET A 78 -26.25 0.90 7.67
C MET A 78 -27.72 0.60 7.98
N GLY A 79 -28.04 0.13 9.19
CA GLY A 79 -29.35 -0.43 9.51
C GLY A 79 -29.61 -1.80 8.84
N GLU A 80 -28.54 -2.52 8.51
CA GLU A 80 -28.56 -3.81 7.80
C GLU A 80 -28.21 -4.98 8.71
N THR A 81 -28.49 -6.20 8.22
CA THR A 81 -28.08 -7.41 8.94
C THR A 81 -26.61 -7.73 8.66
N PRO A 82 -25.84 -8.20 9.67
CA PRO A 82 -24.45 -8.63 9.49
C PRO A 82 -24.27 -9.67 8.38
N GLN A 83 -25.25 -10.54 8.19
CA GLN A 83 -25.24 -11.60 7.18
C GLN A 83 -25.29 -11.03 5.76
N ASN A 84 -26.06 -9.98 5.52
CA ASN A 84 -26.15 -9.32 4.22
C ASN A 84 -24.81 -8.65 3.87
N VAL A 85 -24.23 -7.91 4.81
CA VAL A 85 -22.92 -7.26 4.61
C VAL A 85 -21.81 -8.29 4.43
N GLN A 86 -21.83 -9.38 5.20
CA GLN A 86 -20.91 -10.49 5.01
C GLN A 86 -21.10 -11.14 3.62
N HIS A 87 -22.35 -11.36 3.17
CA HIS A 87 -22.61 -11.93 1.84
C HIS A 87 -22.08 -11.02 0.73
N PHE A 88 -22.31 -9.71 0.83
CA PHE A 88 -21.78 -8.70 -0.09
C PHE A 88 -20.26 -8.80 -0.24
N MET A 89 -19.53 -8.97 0.85
CA MET A 89 -18.07 -9.04 0.84
C MET A 89 -17.51 -10.42 0.48
N THR A 90 -18.26 -11.52 0.72
CA THR A 90 -17.68 -12.87 0.61
C THR A 90 -18.22 -13.71 -0.52
N ASN A 91 -19.40 -13.39 -1.05
CA ASN A 91 -20.11 -14.23 -2.00
C ASN A 91 -20.72 -13.46 -3.19
N SER A 92 -20.89 -12.15 -3.09
CA SER A 92 -21.37 -11.36 -4.22
C SER A 92 -20.33 -11.35 -5.35
N PRO A 93 -20.74 -11.47 -6.62
CA PRO A 93 -19.81 -11.67 -7.74
C PRO A 93 -19.33 -10.35 -8.37
N TRP A 94 -19.45 -9.21 -7.69
CA TRP A 94 -18.88 -7.98 -8.19
C TRP A 94 -17.33 -8.04 -8.21
N SER A 95 -16.71 -7.28 -9.11
CA SER A 95 -15.27 -7.36 -9.35
C SER A 95 -14.50 -6.27 -8.59
N GLY A 96 -13.65 -6.66 -7.64
CA GLY A 96 -12.73 -5.73 -6.99
C GLY A 96 -11.74 -5.10 -7.98
N GLN A 97 -11.36 -5.83 -9.04
CA GLN A 97 -10.44 -5.34 -10.06
C GLN A 97 -11.07 -4.25 -10.93
N GLU A 98 -12.36 -4.32 -11.23
CA GLU A 98 -13.08 -3.24 -11.96
C GLU A 98 -13.09 -1.95 -11.14
N VAL A 99 -13.33 -2.03 -9.84
CA VAL A 99 -13.25 -0.86 -8.94
C VAL A 99 -11.82 -0.29 -8.91
N LEU A 100 -10.80 -1.14 -8.80
CA LEU A 100 -9.40 -0.70 -8.81
C LEU A 100 -9.01 -0.08 -10.15
N GLN A 101 -9.47 -0.62 -11.27
CA GLN A 101 -9.24 -0.04 -12.59
C GLN A 101 -9.85 1.37 -12.68
N GLN A 102 -11.09 1.53 -12.28
CA GLN A 102 -11.75 2.85 -12.29
C GLN A 102 -11.03 3.86 -11.38
N ILE A 103 -10.53 3.42 -10.21
CA ILE A 103 -9.70 4.28 -9.36
C ILE A 103 -8.44 4.72 -10.12
N ARG A 104 -7.74 3.82 -10.81
CA ARG A 104 -6.54 4.16 -11.58
C ARG A 104 -6.84 5.10 -12.73
N GLU A 105 -7.96 4.95 -13.43
CA GLU A 105 -8.45 5.86 -14.46
C GLU A 105 -8.71 7.26 -13.89
N GLU A 106 -9.38 7.36 -12.74
CA GLU A 106 -9.61 8.64 -12.07
C GLU A 106 -8.31 9.28 -11.56
N VAL A 107 -7.36 8.49 -11.05
CA VAL A 107 -6.02 8.97 -10.64
C VAL A 107 -5.25 9.48 -11.85
N ALA A 108 -5.32 8.79 -12.99
CA ALA A 108 -4.69 9.22 -14.23
C ALA A 108 -5.27 10.54 -14.77
N ALA A 109 -6.57 10.75 -14.60
CA ALA A 109 -7.28 11.96 -15.02
C ALA A 109 -7.10 13.15 -14.05
N GLU A 110 -6.52 12.94 -12.84
CA GLU A 110 -6.37 14.01 -11.85
C GLU A 110 -5.28 15.00 -12.25
N PRO A 111 -5.60 16.29 -12.47
CA PRO A 111 -4.62 17.29 -12.93
C PRO A 111 -3.43 17.46 -11.99
N ALA A 112 -3.61 17.23 -10.69
CA ALA A 112 -2.52 17.30 -9.72
C ALA A 112 -1.43 16.23 -9.97
N PHE A 113 -1.74 15.17 -10.70
CA PHE A 113 -0.85 14.05 -11.01
C PHE A 113 -0.36 14.01 -12.46
N ALA A 114 -0.70 15.02 -13.26
CA ALA A 114 -0.40 15.08 -14.70
C ALA A 114 1.11 15.00 -15.07
N LYS A 115 2.00 15.26 -14.11
CA LYS A 115 3.46 15.13 -14.31
C LYS A 115 3.99 13.70 -14.08
N GLY A 116 3.12 12.78 -13.68
CA GLY A 116 3.52 11.46 -13.25
C GLY A 116 4.05 11.42 -11.81
N GLY A 117 4.14 10.22 -11.25
CA GLY A 117 4.59 9.97 -9.89
C GLY A 117 5.53 8.77 -9.82
N ALA A 118 5.61 8.13 -8.66
CA ALA A 118 6.32 6.88 -8.45
C ALA A 118 5.33 5.74 -8.23
N LEU A 119 5.54 4.62 -8.90
CA LEU A 119 4.95 3.33 -8.54
C LEU A 119 5.85 2.68 -7.49
N ILE A 120 5.29 2.18 -6.41
CA ILE A 120 6.09 1.64 -5.30
C ILE A 120 5.53 0.29 -4.90
N LEU A 121 6.35 -0.73 -5.07
CA LEU A 121 6.02 -2.12 -4.80
C LEU A 121 6.53 -2.53 -3.42
N ASP A 122 5.64 -3.08 -2.60
CA ASP A 122 5.98 -3.61 -1.27
C ASP A 122 4.99 -4.70 -0.85
N GLU A 123 5.27 -5.40 0.23
CA GLU A 123 4.31 -6.32 0.86
C GLU A 123 3.84 -5.82 2.22
N SER A 124 2.65 -6.25 2.59
CA SER A 124 2.14 -6.09 3.94
C SER A 124 1.57 -7.39 4.46
N ALA A 125 1.92 -7.73 5.70
CA ALA A 125 1.50 -8.95 6.36
C ALA A 125 0.52 -8.64 7.50
N ASP A 126 -0.51 -9.48 7.62
CA ASP A 126 -1.48 -9.45 8.72
C ASP A 126 -1.44 -10.77 9.48
N GLU A 127 -1.38 -10.67 10.81
CA GLU A 127 -1.43 -11.84 11.67
C GLU A 127 -2.78 -12.55 11.57
N LYS A 128 -2.77 -13.86 11.44
CA LYS A 128 -3.99 -14.68 11.42
C LYS A 128 -3.93 -15.75 12.49
N GLY A 129 -4.99 -15.87 13.26
CA GLY A 129 -5.10 -16.87 14.33
C GLY A 129 -5.39 -18.29 13.83
N SER A 130 -5.49 -18.52 12.52
CA SER A 130 -5.91 -19.81 11.95
C SER A 130 -5.43 -19.97 10.51
N GLU A 131 -5.05 -21.21 10.15
CA GLU A 131 -4.75 -21.62 8.77
C GLU A 131 -5.99 -21.69 7.86
N LYS A 132 -7.19 -21.49 8.42
CA LYS A 132 -8.46 -21.55 7.67
C LYS A 132 -8.73 -20.32 6.82
N THR A 133 -7.92 -19.26 6.97
CA THR A 133 -8.01 -18.07 6.13
C THR A 133 -7.21 -18.29 4.85
N VAL A 134 -7.76 -17.86 3.72
CA VAL A 134 -7.09 -17.99 2.42
C VAL A 134 -5.70 -17.34 2.46
N GLY A 135 -4.70 -18.00 1.89
CA GLY A 135 -3.32 -17.52 1.86
C GLY A 135 -2.59 -17.49 3.20
N ALA A 136 -3.26 -17.88 4.32
CA ALA A 136 -2.59 -17.97 5.60
C ALA A 136 -1.56 -19.11 5.62
N GLY A 137 -0.44 -18.84 6.25
CA GLY A 137 0.67 -19.76 6.42
C GLY A 137 1.78 -19.17 7.28
N ARG A 138 2.78 -19.99 7.63
CA ARG A 138 3.97 -19.51 8.32
C ARG A 138 4.85 -18.73 7.35
N GLN A 139 4.81 -17.42 7.45
CA GLN A 139 5.49 -16.49 6.56
C GLN A 139 6.24 -15.43 7.37
N HIS A 140 7.27 -14.83 6.77
CA HIS A 140 7.93 -13.68 7.39
C HIS A 140 6.93 -12.52 7.48
N ASN A 141 6.78 -12.00 8.71
CA ASN A 141 5.98 -10.83 9.00
C ASN A 141 6.92 -9.69 9.38
N GLY A 142 7.08 -8.73 8.45
CA GLY A 142 8.00 -7.60 8.62
C GLY A 142 7.68 -6.74 9.85
N ARG A 143 6.40 -6.61 10.23
CA ARG A 143 5.98 -5.88 11.44
C ARG A 143 6.47 -6.55 12.72
N LEU A 144 6.49 -7.90 12.73
CA LEU A 144 6.93 -8.67 13.90
C LEU A 144 8.43 -9.02 13.85
N GLY A 145 9.10 -8.82 12.72
CA GLY A 145 10.49 -9.21 12.51
C GLY A 145 10.75 -10.71 12.60
N LYS A 146 9.71 -11.55 12.47
CA LYS A 146 9.79 -13.02 12.62
C LYS A 146 8.87 -13.76 11.67
N ILE A 147 9.07 -15.08 11.57
CA ILE A 147 8.14 -15.98 10.88
C ILE A 147 6.96 -16.27 11.82
N ASP A 148 5.76 -15.92 11.38
CA ASP A 148 4.53 -16.17 12.13
C ASP A 148 3.38 -16.55 11.19
N MET A 149 2.26 -17.02 11.75
CA MET A 149 1.04 -17.30 10.99
C MET A 149 0.48 -15.99 10.44
N SER A 150 0.65 -15.78 9.16
CA SER A 150 0.32 -14.51 8.51
C SER A 150 -0.33 -14.75 7.15
N GLN A 151 -1.17 -13.80 6.76
CA GLN A 151 -1.64 -13.61 5.39
C GLN A 151 -0.87 -12.42 4.81
N VAL A 152 -0.32 -12.57 3.61
CA VAL A 152 0.54 -11.54 3.00
C VAL A 152 -0.06 -11.08 1.69
N GLY A 153 -0.25 -9.79 1.55
CA GLY A 153 -0.56 -9.14 0.29
C GLY A 153 0.67 -8.45 -0.30
N THR A 154 0.79 -8.47 -1.60
CA THR A 154 1.71 -7.63 -2.37
C THR A 154 0.92 -6.43 -2.86
N PHE A 155 1.39 -5.21 -2.62
CA PHE A 155 0.68 -3.97 -2.93
C PHE A 155 1.50 -3.08 -3.85
N LEU A 156 0.81 -2.39 -4.74
CA LEU A 156 1.36 -1.36 -5.57
C LEU A 156 0.78 -0.02 -5.14
N ALA A 157 1.63 0.86 -4.61
CA ALA A 157 1.25 2.21 -4.26
C ALA A 157 1.65 3.20 -5.36
N TYR A 158 0.88 4.26 -5.50
CA TYR A 158 1.21 5.44 -6.28
C TYR A 158 1.51 6.60 -5.35
N ALA A 159 2.59 7.35 -5.64
CA ALA A 159 2.95 8.53 -4.87
C ALA A 159 3.33 9.69 -5.77
N HIS A 160 2.79 10.88 -5.49
CA HIS A 160 3.12 12.12 -6.19
C HIS A 160 3.03 13.32 -5.24
N SER A 161 4.09 14.12 -5.19
CA SER A 161 4.12 15.43 -4.48
C SER A 161 3.61 15.39 -3.02
N GLY A 162 3.84 14.27 -2.31
CA GLY A 162 3.42 14.11 -0.90
C GLY A 162 2.01 13.57 -0.71
N ASP A 163 1.35 13.16 -1.78
CA ASP A 163 0.15 12.32 -1.75
C ASP A 163 0.53 10.89 -2.12
N TRP A 164 -0.05 9.91 -1.44
CA TRP A 164 0.22 8.49 -1.64
C TRP A 164 -1.02 7.65 -1.36
N MET A 165 -1.16 6.54 -2.08
CA MET A 165 -2.26 5.59 -1.90
C MET A 165 -1.92 4.25 -2.54
N TRP A 166 -2.58 3.17 -2.10
CA TRP A 166 -2.62 1.94 -2.87
C TRP A 166 -3.49 2.10 -4.11
N ILE A 167 -3.04 1.55 -5.22
CA ILE A 167 -3.78 1.54 -6.48
C ILE A 167 -4.00 0.12 -7.03
N ASP A 168 -3.30 -0.86 -6.47
CA ASP A 168 -3.45 -2.26 -6.82
C ASP A 168 -2.91 -3.16 -5.70
N GLY A 169 -3.30 -4.44 -5.70
CA GLY A 169 -2.78 -5.44 -4.77
C GLY A 169 -3.17 -6.86 -5.15
N GLU A 170 -2.32 -7.81 -4.74
CA GLU A 170 -2.50 -9.23 -5.02
C GLU A 170 -2.25 -10.04 -3.75
N LEU A 171 -3.19 -10.93 -3.43
CA LEU A 171 -3.00 -11.87 -2.32
C LEU A 171 -1.93 -12.91 -2.69
N PHE A 172 -0.88 -13.00 -1.88
CA PHE A 172 0.11 -14.05 -2.02
C PHE A 172 -0.42 -15.36 -1.42
N LEU A 173 -0.49 -16.39 -2.26
CA LEU A 173 -0.80 -17.76 -1.85
C LEU A 173 0.50 -18.57 -1.81
N PRO A 174 0.98 -19.00 -0.63
CA PRO A 174 2.17 -19.85 -0.52
C PRO A 174 2.05 -21.14 -1.35
N GLU A 175 3.16 -21.69 -1.80
CA GLU A 175 3.22 -22.82 -2.73
C GLU A 175 2.40 -24.05 -2.26
N HIS A 176 2.36 -24.31 -0.94
CA HIS A 176 1.60 -25.42 -0.38
C HIS A 176 0.08 -25.32 -0.66
N TRP A 177 -0.45 -24.10 -0.91
CA TRP A 177 -1.84 -23.91 -1.30
C TRP A 177 -2.17 -24.54 -2.65
N PHE A 178 -1.18 -24.77 -3.52
CA PHE A 178 -1.37 -25.33 -4.87
C PHE A 178 -1.20 -26.84 -4.92
N THR A 179 -0.98 -27.50 -3.79
CA THR A 179 -0.93 -28.97 -3.71
C THR A 179 -2.33 -29.58 -3.94
N PRO A 180 -2.40 -30.85 -4.40
CA PRO A 180 -3.68 -31.55 -4.58
C PRO A 180 -4.53 -31.60 -3.29
N GLN A 181 -3.88 -31.71 -2.12
CA GLN A 181 -4.54 -31.77 -0.82
C GLN A 181 -5.34 -30.49 -0.52
N MET A 182 -4.84 -29.33 -0.98
CA MET A 182 -5.48 -28.03 -0.79
C MET A 182 -6.55 -27.71 -1.84
N ALA A 183 -6.77 -28.55 -2.85
CA ALA A 183 -7.71 -28.26 -3.93
C ALA A 183 -9.15 -28.02 -3.43
N LYS A 184 -9.63 -28.87 -2.48
CA LYS A 184 -10.94 -28.70 -1.87
C LYS A 184 -11.05 -27.40 -1.06
N GLU A 185 -10.00 -27.05 -0.36
CA GLU A 185 -9.95 -25.85 0.48
C GLU A 185 -9.90 -24.57 -0.38
N ARG A 186 -9.09 -24.54 -1.46
CA ARG A 186 -9.12 -23.43 -2.44
C ARG A 186 -10.53 -23.21 -2.99
N LYS A 187 -11.22 -24.28 -3.41
CA LYS A 187 -12.60 -24.18 -3.91
C LYS A 187 -13.56 -23.64 -2.84
N ARG A 188 -13.46 -24.13 -1.60
CA ARG A 188 -14.29 -23.68 -0.47
C ARG A 188 -14.11 -22.21 -0.16
N LEU A 189 -12.87 -21.73 -0.27
CA LEU A 189 -12.49 -20.33 0.02
C LEU A 189 -12.64 -19.40 -1.17
N GLY A 190 -13.11 -19.88 -2.32
CA GLY A 190 -13.38 -19.07 -3.50
C GLY A 190 -12.13 -18.59 -4.24
N VAL A 191 -11.00 -19.32 -4.11
CA VAL A 191 -9.81 -19.04 -4.94
C VAL A 191 -10.16 -19.36 -6.40
N PRO A 192 -9.89 -18.43 -7.35
CA PRO A 192 -10.16 -18.66 -8.77
C PRO A 192 -9.54 -19.98 -9.26
N PRO A 193 -10.28 -20.80 -10.05
CA PRO A 193 -9.79 -22.13 -10.46
C PRO A 193 -8.56 -22.08 -11.37
N ASP A 194 -8.37 -20.98 -12.09
CA ASP A 194 -7.25 -20.71 -12.99
C ASP A 194 -6.05 -20.09 -12.27
N ARG A 195 -6.20 -19.71 -10.99
CA ARG A 195 -5.11 -19.13 -10.18
C ARG A 195 -3.96 -20.12 -10.06
N LYS A 196 -2.78 -19.71 -10.56
CA LYS A 196 -1.53 -20.48 -10.46
C LYS A 196 -0.64 -19.90 -9.36
N PHE A 197 0.29 -20.72 -8.89
CA PHE A 197 1.35 -20.24 -8.01
C PHE A 197 2.16 -19.15 -8.70
N ALA A 198 2.36 -18.07 -7.99
CA ALA A 198 3.26 -16.99 -8.38
C ALA A 198 4.00 -16.50 -7.13
N THR A 199 5.31 -16.23 -7.28
CA THR A 199 6.10 -15.60 -6.23
C THR A 199 5.66 -14.15 -6.03
N LYS A 200 5.95 -13.54 -4.89
CA LYS A 200 5.66 -12.13 -4.64
C LYS A 200 6.26 -11.22 -5.73
N VAL A 201 7.46 -11.54 -6.19
CA VAL A 201 8.12 -10.81 -7.28
C VAL A 201 7.35 -10.90 -8.60
N GLN A 202 6.80 -12.09 -8.92
CA GLN A 202 5.96 -12.26 -10.10
C GLN A 202 4.61 -11.55 -9.97
N LEU A 203 4.00 -11.58 -8.79
CA LEU A 203 2.78 -10.79 -8.52
C LEU A 203 3.04 -9.30 -8.68
N GLY A 204 4.15 -8.82 -8.14
CA GLY A 204 4.58 -7.43 -8.31
C GLY A 204 4.74 -7.03 -9.78
N TRP A 205 5.37 -7.88 -10.58
CA TRP A 205 5.48 -7.65 -12.03
C TRP A 205 4.12 -7.61 -12.73
N GLN A 206 3.21 -8.55 -12.41
CA GLN A 206 1.87 -8.59 -13.00
C GLN A 206 1.06 -7.31 -12.72
N MET A 207 1.17 -6.75 -11.52
CA MET A 207 0.54 -5.47 -11.18
C MET A 207 1.17 -4.31 -11.96
N ILE A 208 2.52 -4.24 -12.02
CA ILE A 208 3.22 -3.19 -12.77
C ILE A 208 2.87 -3.28 -14.26
N GLU A 209 2.87 -4.47 -14.84
CA GLU A 209 2.50 -4.71 -16.24
C GLU A 209 1.07 -4.27 -16.54
N ARG A 210 0.11 -4.58 -15.66
CA ARG A 210 -1.28 -4.14 -15.75
C ARG A 210 -1.38 -2.61 -15.74
N VAL A 211 -0.81 -1.96 -14.73
CA VAL A 211 -0.85 -0.50 -14.59
C VAL A 211 -0.10 0.21 -15.74
N SER A 212 0.99 -0.37 -16.24
CA SER A 212 1.74 0.19 -17.37
C SER A 212 1.00 0.10 -18.70
N SER A 213 -0.03 -0.73 -18.80
CA SER A 213 -0.91 -0.83 -19.98
C SER A 213 -2.09 0.15 -19.92
N GLU A 214 -2.23 0.90 -18.83
CA GLU A 214 -3.26 1.92 -18.61
C GLU A 214 -2.66 3.33 -18.77
N ASP A 215 -3.51 4.36 -18.73
CA ASP A 215 -3.11 5.76 -18.97
C ASP A 215 -2.45 6.44 -17.75
N LEU A 216 -2.19 5.70 -16.66
CA LEU A 216 -1.58 6.26 -15.46
C LEU A 216 -0.10 6.62 -15.70
N LEU A 217 0.22 7.91 -15.59
CA LEU A 217 1.58 8.40 -15.77
C LEU A 217 2.42 8.21 -14.51
N PHE A 218 3.58 7.59 -14.66
CA PHE A 218 4.60 7.48 -13.61
C PHE A 218 6.01 7.58 -14.19
N GLU A 219 6.93 8.06 -13.39
CA GLU A 219 8.31 8.33 -13.78
C GLU A 219 9.30 7.24 -13.36
N VAL A 220 8.97 6.48 -12.31
CA VAL A 220 9.88 5.50 -11.72
C VAL A 220 9.09 4.39 -11.00
N VAL A 221 9.62 3.17 -11.06
CA VAL A 221 9.18 2.05 -10.22
C VAL A 221 10.18 1.87 -9.08
N CYS A 222 9.70 1.96 -7.83
CA CYS A 222 10.52 1.76 -6.64
C CYS A 222 10.12 0.47 -5.93
N CYS A 223 11.06 -0.21 -5.32
CA CYS A 223 10.78 -1.40 -4.53
C CYS A 223 11.84 -1.63 -3.44
N ASP A 224 11.48 -2.46 -2.46
CA ASP A 224 12.39 -2.84 -1.38
C ASP A 224 13.42 -3.91 -1.80
N THR A 225 14.23 -4.36 -0.85
CA THR A 225 15.29 -5.35 -1.09
C THR A 225 14.77 -6.75 -1.44
N LEU A 226 13.53 -7.10 -1.13
CA LEU A 226 12.94 -8.37 -1.56
C LEU A 226 12.81 -8.42 -3.08
N TYR A 227 12.29 -7.35 -3.65
CA TYR A 227 12.08 -7.21 -5.10
C TYR A 227 13.36 -6.77 -5.81
N GLY A 228 14.08 -5.81 -5.22
CA GLY A 228 15.27 -5.21 -5.85
C GLY A 228 16.44 -6.16 -6.05
N ARG A 229 16.60 -7.17 -5.19
CA ARG A 229 17.60 -8.23 -5.42
C ARG A 229 17.28 -9.12 -6.62
N SER A 230 16.04 -9.09 -7.13
CA SER A 230 15.65 -9.91 -8.27
C SER A 230 16.18 -9.32 -9.57
N PHE A 231 17.24 -9.90 -10.10
CA PHE A 231 17.77 -9.56 -11.43
C PHE A 231 16.71 -9.73 -12.52
N TRP A 232 15.86 -10.76 -12.40
CA TRP A 232 14.75 -11.02 -13.31
C TRP A 232 13.77 -9.84 -13.35
N LEU A 233 13.38 -9.28 -12.19
CA LEU A 233 12.43 -8.15 -12.13
C LEU A 233 13.05 -6.89 -12.75
N ARG A 234 14.29 -6.53 -12.35
CA ARG A 234 14.97 -5.36 -12.91
C ARG A 234 15.14 -5.46 -14.42
N ARG A 235 15.41 -6.67 -14.92
CA ARG A 235 15.48 -6.92 -16.36
C ARG A 235 14.14 -6.75 -17.04
N LYS A 236 13.05 -7.27 -16.46
CA LYS A 236 11.67 -7.07 -16.95
C LYS A 236 11.30 -5.60 -17.04
N LEU A 237 11.60 -4.82 -16.01
CA LEU A 237 11.40 -3.38 -16.00
C LEU A 237 12.18 -2.68 -17.13
N SER A 238 13.45 -3.04 -17.32
CA SER A 238 14.27 -2.49 -18.40
C SER A 238 13.76 -2.89 -19.79
N GLU A 239 13.36 -4.15 -19.99
CA GLU A 239 12.77 -4.64 -21.24
C GLU A 239 11.48 -3.89 -21.61
N ALA A 240 10.69 -3.55 -20.59
CA ALA A 240 9.47 -2.73 -20.73
C ALA A 240 9.76 -1.21 -20.84
N LYS A 241 11.05 -0.80 -20.84
CA LYS A 241 11.49 0.61 -20.86
C LYS A 241 10.99 1.43 -19.66
N LEU A 242 10.76 0.79 -18.55
CA LEU A 242 10.38 1.43 -17.29
C LEU A 242 11.63 1.77 -16.49
N ILE A 243 11.70 3.01 -16.01
CA ILE A 243 12.75 3.43 -15.08
C ILE A 243 12.47 2.83 -13.71
N TYR A 244 13.51 2.36 -13.04
CA TYR A 244 13.38 1.86 -11.67
C TYR A 244 14.47 2.41 -10.74
N CYS A 245 14.16 2.41 -9.45
CA CYS A 245 15.10 2.56 -8.34
C CYS A 245 14.80 1.46 -7.31
N ALA A 246 15.56 0.38 -7.35
CA ALA A 246 15.31 -0.85 -6.61
C ALA A 246 16.31 -0.99 -5.46
N ASP A 247 15.83 -1.00 -4.21
CA ASP A 247 16.68 -1.17 -3.03
C ASP A 247 17.34 -2.55 -3.04
N VAL A 248 18.63 -2.59 -2.69
CA VAL A 248 19.39 -3.84 -2.64
C VAL A 248 20.12 -3.99 -1.30
N PRO A 249 20.34 -5.25 -0.84
CA PRO A 249 21.11 -5.49 0.38
C PRO A 249 22.57 -5.03 0.25
N ALA A 250 23.21 -4.69 1.35
CA ALA A 250 24.59 -4.22 1.41
C ALA A 250 25.62 -5.24 0.87
N ASN A 251 25.29 -6.52 0.82
CA ASN A 251 26.12 -7.59 0.28
C ASN A 251 25.83 -7.94 -1.20
N THR A 252 25.08 -7.07 -1.90
CA THR A 252 24.83 -7.25 -3.34
C THR A 252 26.13 -7.14 -4.09
N GLN A 253 26.36 -8.09 -4.98
CA GLN A 253 27.59 -8.18 -5.80
C GLN A 253 27.41 -7.40 -7.09
N VAL A 254 28.38 -6.54 -7.40
CA VAL A 254 28.44 -5.76 -8.64
C VAL A 254 29.88 -5.74 -9.17
N TYR A 255 30.03 -5.47 -10.46
CA TYR A 255 31.31 -5.30 -11.11
C TYR A 255 31.54 -3.83 -11.43
N LEU A 256 32.79 -3.34 -11.28
CA LEU A 256 33.14 -1.96 -11.63
C LEU A 256 33.36 -1.79 -13.14
N GLU A 257 33.79 -2.86 -13.80
CA GLU A 257 33.93 -2.95 -15.25
C GLU A 257 33.00 -4.03 -15.80
N LYS A 258 32.71 -3.97 -17.11
CA LYS A 258 31.82 -4.92 -17.76
C LYS A 258 32.41 -6.32 -17.75
N PRO A 259 31.86 -7.27 -17.02
CA PRO A 259 32.36 -8.63 -17.01
C PRO A 259 32.04 -9.33 -18.33
N VAL A 260 32.99 -10.21 -18.76
CA VAL A 260 32.77 -11.06 -19.92
C VAL A 260 31.97 -12.29 -19.52
N VAL A 261 30.79 -12.45 -20.11
CA VAL A 261 29.94 -13.64 -19.91
C VAL A 261 29.88 -14.42 -21.21
N ASP A 262 30.37 -15.67 -21.16
CA ASP A 262 30.36 -16.57 -22.32
C ASP A 262 30.25 -18.03 -21.86
N VAL A 263 30.04 -18.93 -22.83
CA VAL A 263 30.06 -20.38 -22.60
C VAL A 263 31.50 -20.85 -22.62
N PRO A 264 32.03 -21.40 -21.51
CA PRO A 264 33.39 -21.90 -21.49
C PRO A 264 33.58 -23.09 -22.48
N PRO A 265 34.80 -23.31 -22.98
CA PRO A 265 35.10 -24.41 -23.89
C PRO A 265 34.60 -25.76 -23.36
N GLN A 266 33.89 -26.50 -24.21
CA GLN A 266 33.36 -27.81 -23.86
C GLN A 266 34.45 -28.86 -23.75
N LEU A 267 34.62 -29.44 -22.57
CA LEU A 267 35.51 -30.57 -22.36
C LEU A 267 34.83 -31.88 -22.83
N LYS A 268 35.58 -32.73 -23.57
CA LYS A 268 35.09 -34.04 -24.02
C LYS A 268 34.50 -34.86 -22.84
N GLY A 269 33.34 -35.44 -23.03
CA GLY A 269 32.67 -36.30 -22.04
C GLY A 269 31.93 -35.58 -20.91
N ARG A 270 31.83 -34.25 -20.89
CA ARG A 270 31.06 -33.49 -19.91
C ARG A 270 29.75 -32.94 -20.48
N ARG A 271 28.76 -32.66 -19.61
CA ARG A 271 27.49 -31.94 -19.96
C ARG A 271 27.81 -30.60 -20.63
N LYS A 272 26.95 -30.15 -21.55
CA LYS A 272 27.06 -28.82 -22.16
C LYS A 272 27.29 -27.75 -21.08
N ALA A 273 28.36 -26.99 -21.24
CA ALA A 273 28.67 -25.89 -20.35
C ALA A 273 27.56 -24.81 -20.45
N LYS A 274 27.25 -24.19 -19.32
CA LYS A 274 26.35 -23.04 -19.28
C LYS A 274 27.16 -21.75 -19.31
N PRO A 275 26.58 -20.64 -19.84
CA PRO A 275 27.23 -19.34 -19.76
C PRO A 275 27.59 -19.00 -18.31
N ARG A 276 28.73 -18.39 -18.11
CA ARG A 276 29.23 -17.89 -16.81
C ARG A 276 30.18 -16.73 -17.02
N VAL A 277 30.48 -16.00 -15.96
CA VAL A 277 31.51 -14.95 -15.99
C VAL A 277 32.86 -15.61 -16.21
N LEU A 278 33.61 -15.16 -17.22
CA LEU A 278 34.93 -15.63 -17.61
C LEU A 278 36.03 -14.59 -17.33
N SER A 279 35.66 -13.31 -17.07
CA SER A 279 36.63 -12.28 -16.72
C SER A 279 37.33 -12.57 -15.38
N GLU A 280 38.60 -12.12 -15.26
CA GLU A 280 39.38 -12.25 -14.01
C GLU A 280 38.89 -11.30 -12.92
N GLU A 281 38.18 -10.23 -13.32
CA GLU A 281 37.60 -9.27 -12.37
C GLU A 281 36.60 -9.96 -11.45
N LYS A 282 36.77 -9.72 -10.15
CA LYS A 282 35.85 -10.24 -9.12
C LYS A 282 34.80 -9.22 -8.78
N PRO A 283 33.54 -9.64 -8.53
CA PRO A 283 32.54 -8.74 -8.08
C PRO A 283 32.87 -8.19 -6.68
N MET A 284 32.44 -6.96 -6.41
CA MET A 284 32.54 -6.31 -5.11
C MET A 284 31.14 -6.19 -4.47
N GLU A 285 31.07 -6.29 -3.16
CA GLU A 285 29.86 -5.94 -2.44
C GLU A 285 29.64 -4.41 -2.47
N VAL A 286 28.39 -3.97 -2.65
CA VAL A 286 28.07 -2.54 -2.73
C VAL A 286 28.51 -1.77 -1.48
N ARG A 287 28.55 -2.43 -0.30
CA ARG A 287 29.08 -1.82 0.93
C ARG A 287 30.58 -1.53 0.89
N GLN A 288 31.35 -2.27 0.11
CA GLN A 288 32.78 -2.02 -0.07
C GLN A 288 33.00 -0.77 -0.92
N ILE A 289 32.15 -0.57 -1.95
CA ILE A 289 32.19 0.59 -2.84
C ILE A 289 31.97 1.88 -2.06
N SER A 290 31.03 1.89 -1.10
CA SER A 290 30.76 3.08 -0.28
C SER A 290 31.95 3.53 0.59
N GLY A 291 32.89 2.63 0.84
CA GLY A 291 34.13 2.89 1.62
C GLY A 291 35.38 3.20 0.77
N LEU A 292 35.28 3.18 -0.57
CA LEU A 292 36.42 3.50 -1.43
C LEU A 292 36.78 4.97 -1.31
N GLY A 293 38.08 5.29 -1.29
CA GLY A 293 38.58 6.66 -1.18
C GLY A 293 38.15 7.59 -2.32
N GLU A 294 37.80 7.05 -3.47
CA GLU A 294 37.26 7.76 -4.63
C GLU A 294 35.74 8.03 -4.57
N THR A 295 35.02 7.49 -3.57
CA THR A 295 33.58 7.70 -3.43
C THR A 295 33.29 9.11 -2.93
N VAL A 296 32.73 9.93 -3.80
CA VAL A 296 32.40 11.34 -3.49
C VAL A 296 30.96 11.42 -2.99
N TRP A 297 30.80 11.90 -1.76
CA TRP A 297 29.51 12.17 -1.15
C TRP A 297 29.11 13.63 -1.32
N ARG A 298 27.87 13.89 -1.72
CA ARG A 298 27.31 15.23 -1.84
C ARG A 298 25.98 15.31 -1.11
N GLN A 299 25.76 16.42 -0.40
CA GLN A 299 24.48 16.71 0.23
C GLN A 299 23.46 17.09 -0.85
N VAL A 300 22.32 16.44 -0.85
CA VAL A 300 21.21 16.69 -1.76
C VAL A 300 19.95 17.00 -0.94
N GLU A 301 19.29 18.12 -1.29
CA GLU A 301 17.95 18.44 -0.80
C GLU A 301 16.93 17.74 -1.70
N VAL A 302 16.26 16.72 -1.18
CA VAL A 302 15.41 15.83 -1.98
C VAL A 302 13.98 16.36 -2.12
N ARG A 303 13.37 16.78 -1.01
CA ARG A 303 11.99 17.28 -0.97
C ARG A 303 11.67 18.03 0.31
N ALA A 304 10.62 18.87 0.26
CA ALA A 304 10.02 19.43 1.45
C ALA A 304 9.33 18.33 2.30
N THR A 305 9.33 18.54 3.61
CA THR A 305 8.62 17.73 4.61
C THR A 305 7.87 18.65 5.57
N GLU A 306 7.01 18.12 6.41
CA GLU A 306 6.33 18.94 7.45
C GLU A 306 7.28 19.64 8.42
N ARG A 307 8.52 19.13 8.58
CA ARG A 307 9.52 19.65 9.52
C ARG A 307 10.69 20.37 8.84
N GLY A 308 10.55 20.73 7.56
CA GLY A 308 11.61 21.37 6.77
C GLY A 308 11.92 20.60 5.49
N TYR A 309 13.17 20.26 5.25
CA TYR A 309 13.60 19.55 4.04
C TYR A 309 14.28 18.23 4.37
N LEU A 310 13.99 17.19 3.59
CA LEU A 310 14.77 15.96 3.59
C LEU A 310 16.10 16.25 2.87
N ARG A 311 17.19 16.22 3.65
CA ARG A 311 18.57 16.46 3.18
C ARG A 311 19.45 15.33 3.70
N ASP A 312 20.03 14.59 2.77
CA ASP A 312 20.96 13.49 3.09
C ASP A 312 22.16 13.53 2.16
N GLU A 313 23.20 12.76 2.47
CA GLU A 313 24.35 12.61 1.60
C GLU A 313 24.11 11.49 0.59
N PHE A 314 24.43 11.77 -0.67
CA PHE A 314 24.31 10.82 -1.76
C PHE A 314 25.62 10.67 -2.52
N SER A 315 25.85 9.46 -3.01
CA SER A 315 26.86 9.15 -4.00
C SER A 315 26.26 8.18 -5.03
N ALA A 316 26.72 8.28 -6.26
CA ALA A 316 26.28 7.37 -7.31
C ALA A 316 27.47 6.95 -8.19
N ARG A 317 27.44 5.70 -8.67
CA ARG A 317 28.47 5.14 -9.53
C ARG A 317 27.84 4.18 -10.54
N ARG A 318 28.36 4.16 -11.78
CA ARG A 318 28.00 3.14 -12.78
C ARG A 318 28.65 1.81 -12.39
N VAL A 319 27.86 0.77 -12.43
CA VAL A 319 28.26 -0.61 -12.09
C VAL A 319 27.61 -1.60 -13.06
N TRP A 320 28.14 -2.80 -13.10
CA TRP A 320 27.57 -3.88 -13.90
C TRP A 320 27.02 -4.98 -12.99
N THR A 321 25.87 -5.51 -13.35
CA THR A 321 25.25 -6.65 -12.67
C THR A 321 25.00 -7.78 -13.64
N THR A 322 25.14 -9.01 -13.20
CA THR A 322 24.79 -10.22 -13.94
C THR A 322 24.40 -11.33 -12.99
N GLN A 323 23.58 -12.24 -13.43
CA GLN A 323 23.16 -13.41 -12.65
C GLN A 323 23.03 -14.64 -13.55
N ASN A 324 23.47 -15.80 -13.06
CA ASN A 324 23.30 -17.09 -13.73
C ASN A 324 23.86 -17.16 -15.17
N GLY A 325 24.88 -16.36 -15.51
CA GLY A 325 25.46 -16.30 -16.85
C GLY A 325 24.61 -15.52 -17.86
N GLU A 326 23.67 -14.72 -17.41
CA GLU A 326 22.96 -13.77 -18.28
C GLU A 326 23.88 -12.61 -18.67
N GLN A 327 23.57 -11.94 -19.78
CA GLN A 327 24.37 -10.80 -20.24
C GLN A 327 24.39 -9.70 -19.19
N PRO A 328 25.56 -9.08 -18.95
CA PRO A 328 25.71 -8.02 -17.97
C PRO A 328 24.86 -6.80 -18.32
N VAL A 329 24.23 -6.24 -17.30
CA VAL A 329 23.43 -5.01 -17.40
C VAL A 329 24.17 -3.90 -16.66
N GLU A 330 24.28 -2.73 -17.29
CA GLU A 330 24.84 -1.55 -16.67
C GLU A 330 23.75 -0.79 -15.91
N GLU A 331 24.01 -0.47 -14.64
CA GLU A 331 23.07 0.20 -13.73
C GLU A 331 23.81 1.28 -12.95
N TRP A 332 23.06 2.24 -12.42
CA TRP A 332 23.54 3.11 -11.34
C TRP A 332 23.48 2.37 -10.01
N LEU A 333 24.58 2.33 -9.27
CA LEU A 333 24.55 2.10 -7.83
C LEU A 333 24.32 3.45 -7.16
N VAL A 334 23.16 3.64 -6.55
CA VAL A 334 22.80 4.83 -5.79
C VAL A 334 22.97 4.55 -4.29
N MET A 335 23.77 5.34 -3.62
CA MET A 335 24.08 5.22 -2.20
C MET A 335 23.55 6.45 -1.47
N ARG A 336 22.79 6.25 -0.40
CA ARG A 336 22.29 7.29 0.49
C ARG A 336 22.82 7.05 1.87
N ARG A 337 23.44 8.07 2.47
CA ARG A 337 23.79 8.09 3.89
C ARG A 337 22.78 8.97 4.60
N ASP A 338 21.99 8.39 5.49
CA ASP A 338 20.99 9.10 6.25
C ASP A 338 21.59 9.90 7.43
N GLY A 339 20.73 10.67 8.13
CA GLY A 339 21.16 11.49 9.25
C GLY A 339 21.75 10.73 10.45
N GLU A 340 21.58 9.41 10.51
CA GLU A 340 22.18 8.52 11.52
C GLU A 340 23.51 7.91 11.04
N GLY A 341 23.91 8.22 9.80
CA GLY A 341 25.13 7.71 9.17
C GLY A 341 24.98 6.32 8.55
N LYS A 342 23.78 5.74 8.54
CA LYS A 342 23.52 4.46 7.91
C LYS A 342 23.45 4.60 6.38
N ILE A 343 24.09 3.67 5.68
CA ILE A 343 24.12 3.68 4.21
C ILE A 343 23.09 2.71 3.65
N HIS A 344 22.28 3.21 2.73
CA HIS A 344 21.26 2.49 1.99
C HIS A 344 21.65 2.43 0.52
N TYR A 345 21.42 1.31 -0.13
CA TYR A 345 21.86 1.03 -1.49
C TYR A 345 20.66 0.76 -2.39
N ALA A 346 20.73 1.24 -3.63
CA ALA A 346 19.77 0.90 -4.68
C ALA A 346 20.47 0.76 -6.02
N LEU A 347 19.86 -0.02 -6.91
CA LEU A 347 20.23 -0.12 -8.32
C LEU A 347 19.15 0.60 -9.16
N SER A 348 19.60 1.32 -10.21
CA SER A 348 18.69 2.06 -11.09
C SER A 348 19.17 2.00 -12.53
N ASN A 349 18.21 1.92 -13.47
CA ASN A 349 18.48 2.00 -14.91
C ASN A 349 18.26 3.42 -15.47
N GLU A 350 18.28 4.44 -14.64
CA GLU A 350 18.28 5.83 -15.15
C GLU A 350 19.39 6.03 -16.18
N PRO A 351 19.16 6.88 -17.20
CA PRO A 351 20.17 7.19 -18.20
C PRO A 351 21.54 7.58 -17.62
N ALA A 352 22.61 7.39 -18.38
CA ALA A 352 23.98 7.68 -17.90
C ALA A 352 24.17 9.17 -17.51
N GLU A 353 23.40 10.06 -18.13
CA GLU A 353 23.44 11.50 -17.92
C GLU A 353 22.54 11.95 -16.76
N ALA A 354 21.86 11.03 -16.07
CA ALA A 354 20.97 11.40 -14.98
C ALA A 354 21.71 12.13 -13.86
N PRO A 355 21.25 13.32 -13.45
CA PRO A 355 21.90 14.07 -12.37
C PRO A 355 21.69 13.36 -11.02
N LEU A 356 22.60 13.62 -10.08
CA LEU A 356 22.54 13.01 -8.74
C LEU A 356 21.22 13.32 -8.02
N GLU A 357 20.65 14.49 -8.23
CA GLU A 357 19.37 14.92 -7.67
C GLU A 357 18.21 14.01 -8.14
N ARG A 358 18.22 13.60 -9.41
CA ARG A 358 17.22 12.66 -9.96
C ARG A 358 17.35 11.27 -9.35
N LEU A 359 18.58 10.78 -9.20
CA LEU A 359 18.86 9.50 -8.56
C LEU A 359 18.47 9.53 -7.07
N ALA A 360 18.79 10.63 -6.37
CA ALA A 360 18.42 10.83 -4.98
C ALA A 360 16.90 10.92 -4.79
N TRP A 361 16.19 11.59 -5.70
CA TRP A 361 14.73 11.64 -5.71
C TRP A 361 14.13 10.23 -5.83
N GLY A 362 14.54 9.45 -6.82
CA GLY A 362 14.07 8.08 -7.03
C GLY A 362 14.32 7.20 -5.79
N LYS A 363 15.53 7.27 -5.20
CA LYS A 363 15.91 6.52 -3.99
C LYS A 363 15.02 6.85 -2.78
N CYS A 364 14.48 8.05 -2.71
CA CYS A 364 13.66 8.50 -1.57
C CYS A 364 12.15 8.29 -1.76
N GLN A 365 11.68 7.74 -2.90
CA GLN A 365 10.25 7.52 -3.11
C GLN A 365 9.70 6.33 -2.32
N ARG A 366 10.51 5.32 -2.05
CA ARG A 366 10.06 4.07 -1.39
C ARG A 366 9.35 4.29 -0.05
N VAL A 367 9.71 5.32 0.70
CA VAL A 367 9.07 5.63 2.00
C VAL A 367 7.54 5.81 1.88
N PHE A 368 7.03 6.22 0.73
CA PHE A 368 5.61 6.49 0.57
C PHE A 368 4.74 5.23 0.57
N VAL A 369 5.27 4.05 0.23
CA VAL A 369 4.51 2.80 0.40
C VAL A 369 4.35 2.44 1.87
N GLU A 370 5.35 2.74 2.71
CA GLU A 370 5.23 2.55 4.17
C GLU A 370 4.15 3.49 4.74
N CYS A 371 4.07 4.73 4.21
CA CYS A 371 2.99 5.65 4.53
C CYS A 371 1.63 5.14 4.07
N ALA A 372 1.52 4.63 2.83
CA ALA A 372 0.29 4.06 2.30
C ALA A 372 -0.15 2.82 3.11
N ASN A 373 0.78 1.92 3.44
CA ASN A 373 0.53 0.74 4.28
C ASN A 373 0.02 1.14 5.67
N ARG A 374 0.64 2.15 6.29
CA ARG A 374 0.22 2.67 7.59
C ARG A 374 -1.18 3.27 7.51
N ASP A 375 -1.43 4.14 6.54
CA ASP A 375 -2.68 4.87 6.42
C ASP A 375 -3.84 3.92 6.07
N ALA A 376 -3.63 2.92 5.20
CA ALA A 376 -4.62 1.88 4.92
C ALA A 376 -5.03 1.13 6.20
N LYS A 377 -4.08 0.84 7.09
CA LYS A 377 -4.34 0.14 8.36
C LYS A 377 -4.94 1.08 9.42
N SER A 378 -4.23 2.16 9.75
CA SER A 378 -4.62 3.04 10.88
C SER A 378 -5.85 3.89 10.57
N GLU A 379 -5.96 4.41 9.34
CA GLU A 379 -7.02 5.35 8.99
C GLU A 379 -8.25 4.66 8.43
N ILE A 380 -8.08 3.60 7.63
CA ILE A 380 -9.17 2.91 6.95
C ILE A 380 -9.51 1.57 7.60
N GLY A 381 -8.57 0.92 8.32
CA GLY A 381 -8.82 -0.35 9.04
C GLY A 381 -8.67 -1.59 8.19
N TRP A 382 -7.74 -1.60 7.25
CA TRP A 382 -7.41 -2.74 6.39
C TRP A 382 -7.22 -4.07 7.15
N ASP A 383 -6.66 -4.05 8.37
CA ASP A 383 -6.39 -5.24 9.16
C ASP A 383 -7.50 -5.60 10.18
N GLU A 384 -8.61 -4.86 10.18
CA GLU A 384 -9.72 -5.05 11.13
C GLU A 384 -10.74 -6.09 10.62
N LEU A 385 -10.89 -6.28 9.32
CA LEU A 385 -11.80 -7.25 8.73
C LEU A 385 -11.26 -8.68 8.84
N ARG A 386 -12.01 -9.56 9.49
CA ARG A 386 -11.61 -10.96 9.73
C ARG A 386 -12.34 -11.92 8.79
N ALA A 387 -12.30 -11.66 7.50
CA ALA A 387 -12.85 -12.56 6.50
C ALA A 387 -11.88 -13.69 6.13
N GLN A 388 -12.43 -14.86 5.74
CA GLN A 388 -11.62 -16.04 5.41
C GLN A 388 -11.48 -16.26 3.91
N LYS A 389 -12.46 -15.80 3.09
CA LYS A 389 -12.54 -16.11 1.68
C LYS A 389 -11.70 -15.18 0.81
N PHE A 390 -11.27 -15.67 -0.33
CA PHE A 390 -10.51 -14.94 -1.34
C PHE A 390 -11.27 -13.70 -1.86
N PRO A 391 -12.56 -13.81 -2.27
CA PRO A 391 -13.30 -12.62 -2.72
C PRO A 391 -13.37 -11.52 -1.66
N ALA A 392 -13.49 -11.88 -0.38
CA ALA A 392 -13.55 -10.87 0.68
C ALA A 392 -12.25 -10.06 0.81
N TRP A 393 -11.10 -10.67 0.55
CA TRP A 393 -9.82 -9.99 0.54
C TRP A 393 -9.72 -8.99 -0.63
N GLU A 394 -10.14 -9.43 -1.84
CA GLU A 394 -10.15 -8.54 -3.03
C GLU A 394 -11.15 -7.39 -2.88
N HIS A 395 -12.33 -7.68 -2.36
CA HIS A 395 -13.38 -6.68 -2.11
C HIS A 395 -12.95 -5.67 -1.04
N GLU A 396 -12.30 -6.14 0.03
CA GLU A 396 -11.77 -5.25 1.07
C GLU A 396 -10.70 -4.31 0.49
N LEU A 397 -9.76 -4.85 -0.30
CA LEU A 397 -8.75 -4.05 -0.99
C LEU A 397 -9.39 -2.94 -1.84
N ALA A 398 -10.35 -3.31 -2.68
CA ALA A 398 -11.02 -2.36 -3.57
C ALA A 398 -11.72 -1.24 -2.79
N LEU A 399 -12.45 -1.57 -1.72
CA LEU A 399 -13.16 -0.57 -0.90
C LEU A 399 -12.20 0.27 -0.04
N VAL A 400 -11.08 -0.28 0.42
CA VAL A 400 -10.02 0.47 1.12
C VAL A 400 -9.34 1.45 0.16
N CYS A 401 -9.00 1.02 -1.05
CA CYS A 401 -8.46 1.91 -2.09
C CYS A 401 -9.47 3.01 -2.47
N MET A 402 -10.74 2.67 -2.60
CA MET A 402 -11.83 3.62 -2.87
C MET A 402 -11.97 4.65 -1.74
N ALA A 403 -11.93 4.22 -0.47
CA ALA A 403 -11.96 5.12 0.68
C ALA A 403 -10.74 6.05 0.70
N THR A 404 -9.56 5.52 0.46
CA THR A 404 -8.31 6.30 0.41
C THR A 404 -8.33 7.31 -0.73
N TRP A 405 -8.85 6.92 -1.91
CA TRP A 405 -8.98 7.81 -3.05
C TRP A 405 -9.95 8.96 -2.78
N PHE A 406 -11.12 8.69 -2.20
CA PHE A 406 -12.06 9.74 -1.76
C PHE A 406 -11.41 10.74 -0.80
N MET A 407 -10.66 10.25 0.18
CA MET A 407 -9.94 11.12 1.12
C MET A 407 -8.85 11.92 0.42
N THR A 408 -8.14 11.32 -0.53
CA THR A 408 -7.10 12.01 -1.31
C THR A 408 -7.71 13.10 -2.20
N GLN A 409 -8.80 12.82 -2.91
CA GLN A 409 -9.55 13.85 -3.65
C GLN A 409 -10.03 14.98 -2.73
N THR A 410 -10.51 14.65 -1.54
CA THR A 410 -10.92 15.66 -0.56
C THR A 410 -9.75 16.54 -0.12
N LYS A 411 -8.54 15.98 0.09
CA LYS A 411 -7.31 16.75 0.38
C LYS A 411 -6.93 17.66 -0.78
N LEU A 412 -6.95 17.13 -2.02
CA LEU A 412 -6.58 17.88 -3.22
C LEU A 412 -7.52 19.07 -3.44
N ASP A 413 -8.81 18.84 -3.35
CA ASP A 413 -9.83 19.88 -3.46
C ASP A 413 -9.69 20.93 -2.37
N TRP A 414 -9.43 20.50 -1.15
CA TRP A 414 -9.20 21.39 -0.03
C TRP A 414 -7.96 22.27 -0.23
N ARG A 415 -6.84 21.67 -0.64
CA ARG A 415 -5.60 22.39 -0.96
C ARG A 415 -5.82 23.42 -2.08
N LYS A 416 -6.64 23.08 -3.07
CA LYS A 416 -6.96 23.92 -4.21
C LYS A 416 -7.81 25.14 -3.82
N ARG A 417 -8.80 24.95 -2.93
CA ARG A 417 -9.73 26.01 -2.48
C ARG A 417 -9.20 26.83 -1.33
N HIS A 418 -8.42 26.21 -0.45
CA HIS A 418 -7.91 26.82 0.77
C HIS A 418 -6.39 26.69 0.82
N PRO A 419 -5.67 27.47 -0.02
CA PRO A 419 -4.22 27.51 0.05
C PRO A 419 -3.80 28.04 1.42
N HIS A 420 -2.60 27.66 1.88
CA HIS A 420 -2.05 28.17 3.14
C HIS A 420 -2.16 29.69 3.24
N ASP A 421 -2.73 30.18 4.33
CA ASP A 421 -2.79 31.59 4.63
C ASP A 421 -1.67 31.99 5.61
N PRO A 422 -0.58 32.64 5.13
CA PRO A 422 0.51 33.08 5.98
C PRO A 422 0.09 34.15 7.01
N LYS A 423 -1.01 34.87 6.75
CA LYS A 423 -1.53 35.87 7.67
C LYS A 423 -2.19 35.18 8.86
N LEU A 424 -3.05 34.20 8.59
CA LEU A 424 -3.72 33.41 9.62
C LEU A 424 -2.69 32.63 10.46
N ALA A 425 -1.66 32.07 9.83
CA ALA A 425 -0.57 31.37 10.53
C ALA A 425 0.13 32.31 11.55
N ARG A 426 0.40 33.56 11.18
CA ARG A 426 0.95 34.56 12.07
C ARG A 426 0.01 34.95 13.20
N GLU A 427 -1.28 35.15 12.92
CA GLU A 427 -2.30 35.47 13.92
C GLU A 427 -2.43 34.35 14.98
N LEU A 428 -2.25 33.09 14.58
CA LEU A 428 -2.31 31.92 15.47
C LEU A 428 -0.97 31.64 16.18
N GLY A 429 0.11 32.37 15.84
CA GLY A 429 1.42 32.16 16.42
C GLY A 429 2.10 30.88 15.97
N VAL A 430 1.80 30.41 14.74
CA VAL A 430 2.45 29.27 14.07
C VAL A 430 3.15 29.79 12.81
N ASP A 431 4.31 29.22 12.48
CA ASP A 431 5.08 29.65 11.31
C ASP A 431 4.39 29.35 10.00
N LEU A 432 3.74 28.17 9.93
CA LEU A 432 2.99 27.72 8.76
C LEU A 432 1.92 26.70 9.19
N LEU A 433 0.70 26.85 8.68
CA LEU A 433 -0.34 25.83 8.86
C LEU A 433 0.00 24.62 7.98
N PRO A 434 0.06 23.40 8.57
CA PRO A 434 0.37 22.21 7.79
C PRO A 434 -0.74 21.90 6.78
N PRO A 435 -0.42 21.25 5.65
CA PRO A 435 -1.44 20.75 4.74
C PRO A 435 -2.32 19.70 5.42
N LEU A 436 -3.53 19.53 4.93
CA LEU A 436 -4.46 18.52 5.43
C LEU A 436 -3.88 17.12 5.22
N SER A 437 -3.60 16.39 6.29
CA SER A 437 -3.18 14.99 6.25
C SER A 437 -4.38 14.06 6.00
N LEU A 438 -4.12 12.79 5.67
CA LEU A 438 -5.19 11.80 5.54
C LEU A 438 -5.94 11.62 6.86
N ALA A 439 -5.22 11.56 7.99
CA ALA A 439 -5.81 11.48 9.32
C ALA A 439 -6.71 12.69 9.62
N ASN A 440 -6.25 13.92 9.33
CA ASN A 440 -7.06 15.11 9.52
C ASN A 440 -8.28 15.13 8.60
N THR A 441 -8.17 14.64 7.38
CA THR A 441 -9.29 14.50 6.45
C THR A 441 -10.33 13.54 7.00
N ARG A 442 -9.93 12.42 7.58
CA ARG A 442 -10.84 11.47 8.22
C ARG A 442 -11.56 12.11 9.41
N GLU A 443 -10.86 12.83 10.28
CA GLU A 443 -11.50 13.54 11.41
C GLU A 443 -12.52 14.56 10.92
N LEU A 444 -12.22 15.27 9.83
CA LEU A 444 -13.16 16.21 9.20
C LEU A 444 -14.41 15.49 8.68
N LEU A 445 -14.23 14.36 7.99
CA LEU A 445 -15.35 13.53 7.48
C LEU A 445 -16.22 13.00 8.63
N ARG A 446 -15.60 12.55 9.71
CA ARG A 446 -16.31 12.07 10.91
C ARG A 446 -17.11 13.17 11.57
N ALA A 447 -16.55 14.37 11.70
CA ALA A 447 -17.24 15.52 12.25
C ALA A 447 -18.41 15.97 11.37
N ALA A 448 -18.23 15.92 10.04
CA ALA A 448 -19.26 16.30 9.08
C ALA A 448 -20.39 15.25 8.93
N MET A 449 -20.06 13.97 9.13
CA MET A 449 -20.97 12.83 9.00
C MET A 449 -20.95 11.96 10.28
N PRO A 450 -21.38 12.49 11.45
CA PRO A 450 -21.29 11.72 12.68
C PRO A 450 -22.14 10.43 12.58
N LEU A 451 -21.67 9.38 13.23
CA LEU A 451 -22.47 8.16 13.38
C LEU A 451 -23.69 8.46 14.24
N PRO A 452 -24.86 7.84 13.94
CA PRO A 452 -26.02 7.95 14.80
C PRO A 452 -25.66 7.53 16.23
N GLN A 453 -26.05 8.32 17.21
CA GLN A 453 -25.94 7.91 18.61
C GLN A 453 -26.93 6.78 18.87
N LEU A 454 -26.48 5.76 19.58
CA LEU A 454 -27.35 4.68 20.02
C LEU A 454 -28.35 5.21 21.05
N THR A 455 -29.61 4.83 20.91
CA THR A 455 -30.58 4.98 22.01
C THR A 455 -30.20 4.04 23.17
N VAL A 456 -30.75 4.24 24.33
CA VAL A 456 -30.55 3.37 25.51
C VAL A 456 -30.92 1.92 25.18
N GLU A 457 -32.04 1.74 24.47
CA GLU A 457 -32.52 0.43 24.00
C GLU A 457 -31.53 -0.17 23.03
N GLY A 458 -31.07 0.57 22.01
CA GLY A 458 -30.08 0.10 21.03
C GLY A 458 -28.75 -0.24 21.67
N ALA A 459 -28.30 0.50 22.69
CA ALA A 459 -27.11 0.18 23.45
C ALA A 459 -27.29 -1.11 24.27
N THR A 460 -28.47 -1.30 24.87
CA THR A 460 -28.83 -2.51 25.62
C THR A 460 -28.84 -3.73 24.71
N ASP A 461 -29.49 -3.63 23.54
CA ASP A 461 -29.53 -4.71 22.54
C ASP A 461 -28.15 -5.10 22.08
N LEU A 462 -27.26 -4.12 21.88
CA LEU A 462 -25.85 -4.35 21.52
C LEU A 462 -25.10 -5.17 22.57
N VAL A 463 -25.28 -4.83 23.86
CA VAL A 463 -24.66 -5.57 24.97
C VAL A 463 -25.20 -6.99 25.03
N ILE A 464 -26.53 -7.16 24.88
CA ILE A 464 -27.18 -8.48 24.88
C ILE A 464 -26.66 -9.31 23.70
N GLU A 465 -26.61 -8.75 22.48
CA GLU A 465 -26.07 -9.44 21.31
C GLU A 465 -24.62 -9.89 21.54
N HIS A 466 -23.77 -9.02 22.07
CA HIS A 466 -22.39 -9.34 22.43
C HIS A 466 -22.31 -10.52 23.40
N LEU A 467 -23.08 -10.52 24.46
CA LEU A 467 -23.12 -11.59 25.47
C LEU A 467 -23.63 -12.91 24.87
N VAL A 468 -24.65 -12.86 24.03
CA VAL A 468 -25.19 -14.03 23.31
C VAL A 468 -24.14 -14.64 22.38
N ASN A 469 -23.46 -13.79 21.59
CA ASN A 469 -22.41 -14.23 20.67
C ASN A 469 -21.21 -14.83 21.41
N ARG A 470 -20.81 -14.23 22.53
CA ARG A 470 -19.75 -14.75 23.41
C ARG A 470 -20.13 -16.10 24.00
N THR A 471 -21.38 -16.28 24.40
CA THR A 471 -21.92 -17.55 24.92
C THR A 471 -21.94 -18.63 23.83
N ARG A 472 -22.40 -18.30 22.60
CA ARG A 472 -22.36 -19.20 21.44
C ARG A 472 -20.94 -19.64 21.10
N SER A 473 -20.01 -18.69 21.05
CA SER A 473 -18.59 -18.96 20.80
C SER A 473 -17.96 -19.87 21.88
N ARG A 474 -18.31 -19.65 23.16
CA ARG A 474 -17.89 -20.55 24.28
C ARG A 474 -18.43 -21.96 24.10
N LYS A 475 -19.73 -22.10 23.80
CA LYS A 475 -20.37 -23.43 23.55
C LYS A 475 -19.72 -24.16 22.37
N SER A 476 -19.42 -23.46 21.28
CA SER A 476 -18.72 -24.02 20.13
C SER A 476 -17.33 -24.55 20.47
N ARG A 477 -16.54 -23.76 21.22
CA ARG A 477 -15.20 -24.18 21.68
C ARG A 477 -15.25 -25.40 22.60
N LEU A 478 -16.21 -25.46 23.51
CA LEU A 478 -16.41 -26.61 24.40
C LEU A 478 -16.77 -27.88 23.63
N LYS A 479 -17.63 -27.80 22.58
CA LYS A 479 -17.91 -28.93 21.70
C LYS A 479 -16.66 -29.44 20.99
N THR A 480 -15.81 -28.53 20.48
CA THR A 480 -14.56 -28.89 19.80
C THR A 480 -13.55 -29.56 20.74
N LEU A 481 -13.51 -29.13 22.01
CA LEU A 481 -12.68 -29.77 23.05
C LEU A 481 -13.20 -31.14 23.45
N GLY A 482 -14.53 -31.31 23.57
CA GLY A 482 -15.17 -32.61 23.84
C GLY A 482 -14.92 -33.66 22.75
N HIS A 483 -14.91 -33.24 21.47
CA HIS A 483 -14.55 -34.14 20.35
C HIS A 483 -13.06 -34.52 20.31
N LYS A 484 -12.17 -33.74 20.91
CA LYS A 484 -10.72 -34.07 21.01
C LYS A 484 -10.41 -35.06 22.15
N HIS A 485 -11.33 -35.29 23.05
CA HIS A 485 -11.16 -36.16 24.22
C HIS A 485 -12.12 -37.39 24.19
N SER A 486 -12.84 -37.65 23.12
CA SER A 486 -13.55 -38.93 22.95
C SER A 486 -12.53 -39.98 22.51
N PRO A 487 -12.28 -41.07 23.30
CA PRO A 487 -11.41 -42.14 22.87
C PRO A 487 -12.08 -42.85 21.68
N THR A 488 -11.29 -43.06 20.63
CA THR A 488 -11.60 -43.99 19.52
C THR A 488 -11.53 -45.43 19.99
#